data_49509ca51d58f65f07ea9248c0419f07
#
_entry.id   49509ca51d58f65f07ea9248c0419f07
#
_cell.length_a   1.000
_cell.length_b   1.000
_cell.length_c   1.000
_cell.angle_alpha   90.00
_cell.angle_beta   90.00
_cell.angle_gamma   90.00
#
_symmetry.space_group_name_H-M   'P 1'
#
loop_
_entity.id
_entity.type
_entity.pdbx_description
1 polymer ?
#
loop_
_entity_poly.entity_id
_entity_poly.type
_entity_poly.pdbx_seq_one_letter_code
_entity_poly.pdbx_strand_id
1 'polypeptide(L)'
;MIKKFKLSLIALSVTISACSGIPYAPKGSTMYEGGYSDVKTGANTYKVTFEGNGYNKQEQVEGFVKKRANELCYPLKAETEVRPFLLEQTNYAAINGQLYVTGHQFPSAEASVTCIE
;
A
#
# COMPACT_ATOMS: atom_id res chain seq x y z
N MET A 1 -19.91 52.18 -7.14
CA MET A 1 -19.85 50.94 -6.33
C MET A 1 -18.64 50.12 -6.71
N ILE A 2 -17.70 50.00 -5.81
CA ILE A 2 -16.49 49.25 -6.03
C ILE A 2 -16.82 47.79 -5.66
N LYS A 3 -16.93 46.92 -6.65
CA LYS A 3 -16.99 45.50 -6.39
C LYS A 3 -15.62 45.02 -5.93
N LYS A 4 -15.52 44.71 -4.66
CA LYS A 4 -14.33 44.02 -4.15
C LYS A 4 -14.31 42.62 -4.72
N PHE A 5 -13.50 42.38 -5.76
CA PHE A 5 -13.11 41.07 -6.15
C PHE A 5 -12.25 40.46 -5.03
N LYS A 6 -12.86 39.60 -4.25
CA LYS A 6 -12.09 38.71 -3.41
C LYS A 6 -11.47 37.66 -4.34
N LEU A 7 -10.26 37.92 -4.79
CA LEU A 7 -9.43 36.85 -5.32
C LEU A 7 -9.19 35.86 -4.20
N SER A 8 -9.96 34.83 -4.15
CA SER A 8 -9.64 33.67 -3.33
C SER A 8 -8.47 32.99 -4.02
N LEU A 9 -7.26 33.33 -3.57
CA LEU A 9 -6.09 32.54 -3.90
C LEU A 9 -6.26 31.20 -3.19
N ILE A 10 -6.84 30.23 -3.90
CA ILE A 10 -6.74 28.85 -3.50
C ILE A 10 -5.31 28.45 -3.80
N ALA A 11 -4.46 28.57 -2.78
CA ALA A 11 -3.14 28.01 -2.84
C ALA A 11 -3.29 26.49 -2.91
N LEU A 12 -3.28 25.95 -4.12
CA LEU A 12 -3.18 24.53 -4.33
C LEU A 12 -1.76 24.13 -3.91
N SER A 13 -1.60 23.82 -2.64
CA SER A 13 -0.34 23.27 -2.15
C SER A 13 -0.27 21.82 -2.63
N VAL A 14 0.31 21.63 -3.80
CA VAL A 14 0.70 20.31 -4.25
C VAL A 14 1.92 19.93 -3.42
N THR A 15 1.68 19.23 -2.32
CA THR A 15 2.76 18.58 -1.59
C THR A 15 3.22 17.37 -2.40
N ILE A 16 4.20 17.58 -3.28
CA ILE A 16 4.90 16.47 -3.90
C ILE A 16 5.82 15.91 -2.84
N SER A 17 5.35 14.89 -2.14
CA SER A 17 6.17 14.13 -1.23
C SER A 17 7.03 13.18 -2.05
N ALA A 18 8.32 13.51 -2.24
CA ALA A 18 9.29 12.65 -2.94
C ALA A 18 9.56 11.34 -2.18
N CYS A 19 9.15 11.25 -0.89
CA CYS A 19 9.35 10.13 0.02
C CYS A 19 7.99 9.63 0.53
N SER A 20 7.10 9.24 -0.38
CA SER A 20 5.82 8.67 0.01
C SER A 20 5.87 7.15 0.07
N GLY A 21 5.05 6.58 0.94
CA GLY A 21 4.82 5.15 0.98
C GLY A 21 4.20 4.65 -0.33
N ILE A 22 4.18 3.34 -0.51
CA ILE A 22 3.50 2.71 -1.64
C ILE A 22 2.02 3.09 -1.59
N PRO A 23 1.47 3.67 -2.65
CA PRO A 23 0.05 4.02 -2.69
C PRO A 23 -0.82 2.78 -2.85
N TYR A 24 -2.11 2.93 -2.56
CA TYR A 24 -3.07 1.87 -2.82
C TYR A 24 -3.25 1.68 -4.33
N ALA A 25 -2.53 0.70 -4.87
CA ALA A 25 -2.53 0.35 -6.28
C ALA A 25 -2.10 -1.11 -6.47
N PRO A 26 -2.45 -1.72 -7.59
CA PRO A 26 -1.97 -3.07 -7.90
C PRO A 26 -0.44 -3.12 -7.96
N LYS A 27 0.13 -4.20 -7.44
CA LYS A 27 1.57 -4.44 -7.50
C LYS A 27 2.06 -4.39 -8.95
N GLY A 28 3.11 -3.60 -9.19
CA GLY A 28 3.70 -3.45 -10.52
C GLY A 28 3.01 -2.42 -11.42
N SER A 29 1.94 -1.74 -10.96
CA SER A 29 1.23 -0.72 -11.75
C SER A 29 1.78 0.68 -11.60
N THR A 30 2.68 0.90 -10.64
CA THR A 30 3.34 2.17 -10.38
C THR A 30 4.84 2.04 -10.55
N MET A 31 5.58 3.16 -10.44
CA MET A 31 7.03 3.13 -10.39
C MET A 31 7.61 2.45 -9.14
N TYR A 32 6.76 2.18 -8.14
CA TYR A 32 7.14 1.48 -6.92
C TYR A 32 6.99 -0.03 -7.08
N GLU A 33 7.82 -0.80 -6.38
CA GLU A 33 7.80 -2.26 -6.46
C GLU A 33 6.68 -2.91 -5.65
N GLY A 34 6.08 -2.18 -4.73
CA GLY A 34 5.01 -2.69 -3.87
C GLY A 34 3.60 -2.49 -4.43
N GLY A 35 2.63 -2.79 -3.62
CA GLY A 35 1.21 -2.67 -3.92
C GLY A 35 0.42 -3.90 -3.52
N TYR A 36 -0.86 -3.94 -3.86
CA TYR A 36 -1.68 -5.10 -3.55
C TYR A 36 -1.63 -6.16 -4.66
N SER A 37 -1.76 -7.40 -4.23
CA SER A 37 -2.02 -8.55 -5.09
C SER A 37 -3.06 -9.44 -4.41
N ASP A 38 -3.84 -10.15 -5.20
CA ASP A 38 -4.85 -11.04 -4.67
C ASP A 38 -4.97 -12.31 -5.51
N VAL A 39 -5.36 -13.39 -4.84
CA VAL A 39 -5.58 -14.70 -5.43
C VAL A 39 -6.91 -15.24 -4.92
N LYS A 40 -7.73 -15.73 -5.83
CA LYS A 40 -8.97 -16.43 -5.47
C LYS A 40 -8.62 -17.84 -5.00
N THR A 41 -8.99 -18.15 -3.75
CA THR A 41 -8.68 -19.44 -3.11
C THR A 41 -9.85 -20.40 -3.05
N GLY A 42 -11.04 -19.93 -3.34
CA GLY A 42 -12.27 -20.73 -3.33
C GLY A 42 -13.42 -19.95 -3.94
N ALA A 43 -14.64 -20.48 -3.86
CA ALA A 43 -15.80 -19.85 -4.47
C ALA A 43 -16.08 -18.44 -3.94
N ASN A 44 -15.90 -18.24 -2.63
CA ASN A 44 -16.15 -16.96 -1.96
C ASN A 44 -14.96 -16.56 -1.07
N THR A 45 -13.76 -17.02 -1.39
CA THR A 45 -12.57 -16.77 -0.60
C THR A 45 -11.42 -16.23 -1.44
N TYR A 46 -10.66 -15.33 -0.84
CA TYR A 46 -9.49 -14.70 -1.46
C TYR A 46 -8.35 -14.61 -0.46
N LYS A 47 -7.15 -14.52 -0.98
CA LYS A 47 -5.96 -14.13 -0.25
C LYS A 47 -5.47 -12.81 -0.82
N VAL A 48 -5.39 -11.79 0.02
CA VAL A 48 -4.95 -10.45 -0.36
C VAL A 48 -3.62 -10.16 0.32
N THR A 49 -2.69 -9.61 -0.42
CA THR A 49 -1.38 -9.20 0.11
C THR A 49 -1.13 -7.76 -0.29
N PHE A 50 -0.57 -6.97 0.63
CA PHE A 50 -0.05 -5.64 0.32
C PHE A 50 1.41 -5.57 0.76
N GLU A 51 2.28 -5.28 -0.18
CA GLU A 51 3.70 -5.06 0.07
C GLU A 51 3.98 -3.56 0.12
N GLY A 52 4.35 -3.08 1.31
CA GLY A 52 4.70 -1.68 1.53
C GLY A 52 6.18 -1.41 1.37
N ASN A 53 6.60 -0.18 1.65
CA ASN A 53 7.99 0.23 1.74
C ASN A 53 8.27 0.87 3.12
N GLY A 54 9.48 1.37 3.34
CA GLY A 54 9.89 1.97 4.61
C GLY A 54 9.11 3.22 5.01
N TYR A 55 8.35 3.82 4.11
CA TYR A 55 7.52 4.99 4.37
C TYR A 55 6.06 4.65 4.67
N ASN A 56 5.66 3.40 4.47
CA ASN A 56 4.34 2.93 4.88
C ASN A 56 4.30 2.67 6.38
N LYS A 57 3.16 2.96 6.99
CA LYS A 57 2.88 2.54 8.37
C LYS A 57 2.18 1.18 8.34
N GLN A 58 2.39 0.37 9.37
CA GLN A 58 1.76 -0.95 9.48
C GLN A 58 0.23 -0.84 9.43
N GLU A 59 -0.36 0.12 10.14
CA GLU A 59 -1.80 0.37 10.12
C GLU A 59 -2.32 0.72 8.72
N GLN A 60 -1.53 1.46 7.95
CA GLN A 60 -1.88 1.85 6.59
C GLN A 60 -1.97 0.64 5.67
N VAL A 61 -0.96 -0.24 5.70
CA VAL A 61 -0.95 -1.43 4.83
C VAL A 61 -2.04 -2.42 5.23
N GLU A 62 -2.36 -2.55 6.50
CA GLU A 62 -3.48 -3.36 6.98
C GLU A 62 -4.82 -2.79 6.51
N GLY A 63 -4.97 -1.47 6.51
CA GLY A 63 -6.13 -0.78 5.95
C GLY A 63 -6.29 -1.03 4.46
N PHE A 64 -5.20 -1.08 3.73
CA PHE A 64 -5.19 -1.36 2.29
C PHE A 64 -5.66 -2.78 1.96
N VAL A 65 -5.22 -3.79 2.72
CA VAL A 65 -5.72 -5.16 2.49
C VAL A 65 -7.19 -5.29 2.81
N LYS A 66 -7.68 -4.61 3.83
CA LYS A 66 -9.11 -4.57 4.16
C LYS A 66 -9.93 -3.89 3.05
N LYS A 67 -9.42 -2.78 2.53
CA LYS A 67 -10.05 -2.07 1.42
C LYS A 67 -10.16 -2.98 0.19
N ARG A 68 -9.09 -3.67 -0.15
CA ARG A 68 -9.09 -4.60 -1.29
C ARG A 68 -10.06 -5.76 -1.07
N ALA A 69 -10.11 -6.30 0.16
CA ALA A 69 -11.06 -7.36 0.52
C ALA A 69 -12.51 -6.92 0.28
N ASN A 70 -12.86 -5.70 0.69
CA ASN A 70 -14.20 -5.16 0.48
C ASN A 70 -14.51 -4.99 -1.01
N GLU A 71 -13.56 -4.55 -1.81
CA GLU A 71 -13.72 -4.42 -3.26
C GLU A 71 -13.97 -5.77 -3.93
N LEU A 72 -13.21 -6.79 -3.52
CA LEU A 72 -13.34 -8.14 -4.07
C LEU A 72 -14.67 -8.81 -3.72
N CYS A 73 -15.18 -8.55 -2.53
CA CYS A 73 -16.43 -9.15 -2.05
C CYS A 73 -17.69 -8.39 -2.45
N TYR A 74 -17.58 -7.11 -2.82
CA TYR A 74 -18.73 -6.28 -3.14
C TYR A 74 -19.66 -6.97 -4.17
N PRO A 75 -20.99 -7.02 -3.99
CA PRO A 75 -21.79 -6.37 -2.93
C PRO A 75 -21.90 -7.14 -1.62
N LEU A 76 -21.24 -8.27 -1.49
CA LEU A 76 -21.18 -9.04 -0.25
C LEU A 76 -20.26 -8.37 0.77
N LYS A 77 -20.36 -8.78 2.00
CA LYS A 77 -19.47 -8.32 3.06
C LYS A 77 -18.21 -9.15 3.08
N ALA A 78 -17.08 -8.50 3.36
CA ALA A 78 -15.81 -9.18 3.54
C ALA A 78 -15.57 -9.45 5.03
N GLU A 79 -15.33 -10.70 5.36
CA GLU A 79 -14.80 -11.12 6.64
C GLU A 79 -13.31 -11.36 6.46
N THR A 80 -12.47 -10.59 7.17
CA THR A 80 -11.02 -10.59 6.96
C THR A 80 -10.26 -10.98 8.22
N GLU A 81 -9.28 -11.83 8.04
CA GLU A 81 -8.27 -12.12 9.05
C GLU A 81 -6.95 -11.57 8.54
N VAL A 82 -6.51 -10.46 9.15
CA VAL A 82 -5.31 -9.74 8.72
C VAL A 82 -4.10 -10.19 9.54
N ARG A 83 -3.03 -10.50 8.84
CA ARG A 83 -1.73 -10.85 9.45
C ARG A 83 -0.67 -9.88 8.95
N PRO A 84 -0.05 -9.11 9.86
CA PRO A 84 1.08 -8.27 9.50
C PRO A 84 2.33 -9.13 9.27
N PHE A 85 3.18 -8.67 8.36
CA PHE A 85 4.51 -9.25 8.20
C PHE A 85 5.49 -8.17 7.73
N LEU A 86 6.76 -8.46 7.89
CA LEU A 86 7.84 -7.60 7.41
C LEU A 86 8.45 -8.25 6.17
N LEU A 87 8.41 -7.52 5.07
CA LEU A 87 9.08 -7.95 3.85
C LEU A 87 10.55 -7.59 3.95
N GLU A 88 11.42 -8.60 3.90
CA GLU A 88 12.85 -8.39 3.93
C GLU A 88 13.39 -8.14 2.53
N GLN A 89 14.15 -7.07 2.38
CA GLN A 89 14.88 -6.75 1.17
C GLN A 89 16.34 -6.54 1.50
N THR A 90 17.23 -7.30 0.84
CA THR A 90 18.66 -7.22 1.05
C THR A 90 19.30 -6.55 -0.16
N ASN A 91 20.05 -5.49 0.06
CA ASN A 91 20.81 -4.79 -0.96
C ASN A 91 22.30 -5.01 -0.75
N TYR A 92 23.00 -5.24 -1.84
CA TYR A 92 24.45 -5.43 -1.86
C TYR A 92 25.09 -4.28 -2.61
N ALA A 93 26.16 -3.72 -2.04
CA ALA A 93 26.96 -2.68 -2.70
C ALA A 93 28.43 -3.00 -2.51
N ALA A 94 29.21 -2.96 -3.60
CA ALA A 94 30.65 -3.07 -3.55
C ALA A 94 31.26 -1.67 -3.68
N ILE A 95 31.97 -1.20 -2.65
CA ILE A 95 32.63 0.10 -2.61
C ILE A 95 34.08 -0.12 -2.20
N ASN A 96 35.03 0.30 -3.03
CA ASN A 96 36.46 0.16 -2.77
C ASN A 96 36.90 -1.27 -2.43
N GLY A 97 36.34 -2.27 -3.12
CA GLY A 97 36.66 -3.67 -2.89
C GLY A 97 36.02 -4.29 -1.66
N GLN A 98 35.18 -3.54 -0.92
CA GLN A 98 34.44 -4.06 0.23
C GLN A 98 32.97 -4.25 -0.13
N LEU A 99 32.41 -5.38 0.31
CA LEU A 99 31.00 -5.70 0.13
C LEU A 99 30.21 -5.16 1.35
N TYR A 100 29.26 -4.28 1.06
CA TYR A 100 28.31 -3.78 2.04
C TYR A 100 26.97 -4.46 1.82
N VAL A 101 26.42 -5.01 2.89
CA VAL A 101 25.10 -5.67 2.87
C VAL A 101 24.17 -4.85 3.76
N THR A 102 23.11 -4.31 3.17
CA THR A 102 22.08 -3.58 3.92
C THR A 102 20.76 -4.33 3.80
N GLY A 103 20.14 -4.65 4.96
CA GLY A 103 18.82 -5.24 5.03
C GLY A 103 17.78 -4.17 5.36
N HIS A 104 16.66 -4.20 4.64
CA HIS A 104 15.51 -3.35 4.91
C HIS A 104 14.30 -4.23 5.19
N GLN A 105 13.51 -3.85 6.19
CA GLN A 105 12.24 -4.50 6.50
C GLN A 105 11.11 -3.54 6.19
N PHE A 106 10.19 -3.98 5.34
CA PHE A 106 9.08 -3.13 4.87
C PHE A 106 7.76 -3.60 5.46
N PRO A 107 6.96 -2.69 6.06
CA PRO A 107 5.64 -3.02 6.55
C PRO A 107 4.77 -3.59 5.44
N SER A 108 4.21 -4.75 5.67
CA SER A 108 3.37 -5.47 4.73
C SER A 108 2.25 -6.19 5.48
N ALA A 109 1.24 -6.62 4.78
CA ALA A 109 0.14 -7.35 5.39
C ALA A 109 -0.47 -8.34 4.41
N GLU A 110 -1.02 -9.41 4.97
CA GLU A 110 -1.74 -10.44 4.25
C GLU A 110 -3.10 -10.64 4.91
N ALA A 111 -4.12 -10.85 4.13
CA ALA A 111 -5.45 -11.14 4.64
C ALA A 111 -6.04 -12.39 4.01
N SER A 112 -6.64 -13.23 4.85
CA SER A 112 -7.56 -14.27 4.41
C SER A 112 -8.95 -13.67 4.38
N VAL A 113 -9.62 -13.72 3.24
CA VAL A 113 -10.90 -13.05 3.00
C VAL A 113 -11.97 -14.07 2.67
N THR A 114 -13.11 -13.96 3.37
CA THR A 114 -14.32 -14.72 3.06
C THR A 114 -15.45 -13.74 2.78
N CYS A 115 -16.09 -13.88 1.63
CA CYS A 115 -17.24 -13.06 1.29
C CYS A 115 -18.51 -13.70 1.86
N ILE A 116 -19.26 -12.94 2.66
CA ILE A 116 -20.47 -13.40 3.34
C ILE A 116 -21.66 -12.49 3.00
N GLU A 117 -22.86 -13.06 3.03
CA GLU A 117 -24.09 -12.29 2.85
C GLU A 117 -24.43 -11.42 4.06
#